data_3a6dca2c8329626a030d1d5859d7a2f1
#
_entry.id   3a6dca2c8329626a030d1d5859d7a2f1
#
_cell.length_a   1.000
_cell.length_b   1.000
_cell.length_c   1.000
_cell.angle_alpha   90.00
_cell.angle_beta   90.00
_cell.angle_gamma   90.00
#
_symmetry.space_group_name_H-M   'P 1'
#
loop_
_entity.id
_entity.type
_entity.pdbx_description
1 polymer ?
#
loop_
_entity_poly.entity_id
_entity_poly.type
_entity_poly.pdbx_seq_one_letter_code
_entity_poly.pdbx_strand_id
1 'polypeptide(L)'
;MTDNATHFYSYLAEGNIICRCKARTGAEVISELARLLARNNAGLSAESIVSEVLAREAVFPTVIAPGLAVPHARLVELDKPLVALASSRDGIDFQAPETGPVKVVLMLLTPGDDPGLHLQLLSALAKDFSTPGEIDKVANLPDAGAVMAHFNGSDLTIPDYLRVRDVMTRKVTTVLEQDTLQRAIELFAVTGESEMPVLDDDGDLRGVVSLLDLLKFSMPEHVLWLEDLTPMYRFQPFSEVLKGANDTKVADVMRTEFTSVSESVPAVQIAKLFLVNQIGQLIVVDSAGRLAGIVQLRKFAARLFWE
;
A
#
# COMPACT_ATOMS: atom_id res chain seq x y z
N MET A 1 -16.13 23.62 7.70
CA MET A 1 -16.43 22.29 8.27
C MET A 1 -15.33 22.05 9.28
N THR A 2 -15.66 22.03 10.57
CA THR A 2 -14.70 21.75 11.64
C THR A 2 -14.22 20.32 11.46
N ASP A 3 -12.92 20.16 11.20
CA ASP A 3 -12.22 18.88 11.16
C ASP A 3 -12.39 18.22 12.54
N ASN A 4 -13.31 17.28 12.62
CA ASN A 4 -13.60 16.53 13.85
C ASN A 4 -12.71 15.29 13.91
N ALA A 5 -11.44 15.46 13.54
CA ALA A 5 -10.47 14.38 13.46
C ALA A 5 -10.28 13.74 14.85
N THR A 6 -10.47 12.43 14.92
CA THR A 6 -10.28 11.66 16.15
C THR A 6 -8.79 11.49 16.42
N HIS A 7 -8.31 11.83 17.61
CA HIS A 7 -6.93 11.62 18.00
C HIS A 7 -6.63 10.13 18.19
N PHE A 8 -5.50 9.67 17.68
CA PHE A 8 -5.08 8.27 17.80
C PHE A 8 -5.01 7.77 19.23
N TYR A 9 -4.58 8.61 20.17
CA TYR A 9 -4.46 8.23 21.57
C TYR A 9 -5.79 7.76 22.17
N SER A 10 -6.95 8.15 21.60
CA SER A 10 -8.27 7.70 22.08
C SER A 10 -8.54 6.20 21.86
N TYR A 11 -7.77 5.57 20.96
CA TYR A 11 -7.82 4.12 20.71
C TYR A 11 -6.80 3.33 21.54
N LEU A 12 -5.85 4.02 22.20
CA LEU A 12 -4.83 3.41 23.02
C LEU A 12 -5.22 3.47 24.49
N ALA A 13 -5.03 2.38 25.22
CA ALA A 13 -5.24 2.33 26.65
C ALA A 13 -3.94 1.96 27.35
N GLU A 14 -3.65 2.54 28.51
CA GLU A 14 -2.43 2.28 29.28
C GLU A 14 -2.26 0.79 29.57
N GLY A 15 -3.35 0.08 29.90
CA GLY A 15 -3.38 -1.37 30.12
C GLY A 15 -3.05 -2.22 28.90
N ASN A 16 -2.98 -1.63 27.69
CA ASN A 16 -2.67 -2.32 26.44
C ASN A 16 -1.23 -2.03 25.96
N ILE A 17 -0.34 -1.58 26.84
CA ILE A 17 1.03 -1.19 26.50
C ILE A 17 2.03 -2.06 27.24
N ILE A 18 3.01 -2.62 26.54
CA ILE A 18 4.14 -3.38 27.05
C ILE A 18 5.43 -2.63 26.71
N CYS A 19 6.02 -1.95 27.70
CA CYS A 19 7.32 -1.35 27.52
C CYS A 19 8.45 -2.36 27.82
N ARG A 20 9.53 -2.31 27.03
CA ARG A 20 10.69 -3.21 27.16
C ARG A 20 10.29 -4.68 27.06
N CYS A 21 9.46 -4.99 26.06
CA CYS A 21 9.05 -6.36 25.75
C CYS A 21 10.28 -7.26 25.58
N LYS A 22 10.19 -8.49 26.10
CA LYS A 22 11.27 -9.48 26.03
C LYS A 22 11.08 -10.49 24.90
N ALA A 23 9.98 -10.41 24.16
CA ALA A 23 9.76 -11.22 22.99
C ALA A 23 10.90 -11.04 21.99
N ARG A 24 11.32 -12.12 21.38
CA ARG A 24 12.41 -12.12 20.38
C ARG A 24 11.92 -12.26 18.96
N THR A 25 10.71 -12.78 18.78
CA THR A 25 10.09 -13.01 17.46
C THR A 25 8.77 -12.30 17.34
N GLY A 26 8.35 -12.02 16.08
CA GLY A 26 7.05 -11.44 15.78
C GLY A 26 5.89 -12.26 16.35
N ALA A 27 5.95 -13.59 16.23
CA ALA A 27 4.91 -14.48 16.77
C ALA A 27 4.78 -14.41 18.29
N GLU A 28 5.91 -14.27 19.02
CA GLU A 28 5.91 -14.12 20.48
C GLU A 28 5.24 -12.81 20.90
N VAL A 29 5.63 -11.67 20.30
CA VAL A 29 5.06 -10.37 20.67
C VAL A 29 3.59 -10.26 20.28
N ILE A 30 3.19 -10.82 19.13
CA ILE A 30 1.79 -10.92 18.71
C ILE A 30 0.98 -11.69 19.76
N SER A 31 1.50 -12.83 20.23
CA SER A 31 0.84 -13.63 21.27
C SER A 31 0.75 -12.89 22.61
N GLU A 32 1.76 -12.13 23.01
CA GLU A 32 1.74 -11.33 24.25
C GLU A 32 0.68 -10.21 24.16
N LEU A 33 0.66 -9.46 23.05
CA LEU A 33 -0.30 -8.39 22.82
C LEU A 33 -1.75 -8.91 22.71
N ALA A 34 -1.96 -10.05 22.04
CA ALA A 34 -3.27 -10.69 21.94
C ALA A 34 -3.82 -11.09 23.32
N ARG A 35 -2.98 -11.72 24.16
CA ARG A 35 -3.36 -12.07 25.54
C ARG A 35 -3.68 -10.83 26.37
N LEU A 36 -2.93 -9.74 26.17
CA LEU A 36 -3.18 -8.48 26.85
C LEU A 36 -4.53 -7.89 26.46
N LEU A 37 -4.83 -7.83 25.16
CA LEU A 37 -6.10 -7.34 24.64
C LEU A 37 -7.29 -8.21 25.11
N ALA A 38 -7.18 -9.53 25.01
CA ALA A 38 -8.23 -10.44 25.45
C ALA A 38 -8.51 -10.34 26.97
N ARG A 39 -7.47 -10.16 27.78
CA ARG A 39 -7.64 -9.95 29.24
C ARG A 39 -8.37 -8.65 29.58
N ASN A 40 -8.13 -7.60 28.81
CA ASN A 40 -8.69 -6.27 29.06
C ASN A 40 -10.04 -6.02 28.35
N ASN A 41 -10.47 -6.94 27.48
CA ASN A 41 -11.71 -6.81 26.72
C ASN A 41 -12.51 -8.12 26.78
N ALA A 42 -13.60 -8.11 27.57
CA ALA A 42 -14.46 -9.29 27.70
C ALA A 42 -15.06 -9.70 26.33
N GLY A 43 -15.09 -10.99 26.07
CA GLY A 43 -15.61 -11.54 24.81
C GLY A 43 -14.58 -11.81 23.73
N LEU A 44 -13.33 -11.35 23.89
CA LEU A 44 -12.26 -11.66 22.95
C LEU A 44 -11.46 -12.88 23.37
N SER A 45 -11.13 -13.76 22.42
CA SER A 45 -10.22 -14.89 22.61
C SER A 45 -8.81 -14.53 22.11
N ALA A 46 -7.82 -14.72 22.98
CA ALA A 46 -6.42 -14.52 22.59
C ALA A 46 -5.99 -15.45 21.45
N GLU A 47 -6.48 -16.69 21.45
CA GLU A 47 -6.20 -17.69 20.43
C GLU A 47 -6.78 -17.27 19.07
N SER A 48 -8.01 -16.74 19.05
CA SER A 48 -8.63 -16.21 17.83
C SER A 48 -7.84 -15.04 17.27
N ILE A 49 -7.48 -14.06 18.11
CA ILE A 49 -6.68 -12.91 17.71
C ILE A 49 -5.34 -13.35 17.12
N VAL A 50 -4.62 -14.26 17.79
CA VAL A 50 -3.32 -14.76 17.32
C VAL A 50 -3.48 -15.44 15.97
N SER A 51 -4.51 -16.29 15.80
CA SER A 51 -4.76 -17.01 14.55
C SER A 51 -4.98 -16.06 13.37
N GLU A 52 -5.86 -15.06 13.55
CA GLU A 52 -6.20 -14.09 12.52
C GLU A 52 -5.00 -13.19 12.16
N VAL A 53 -4.29 -12.67 13.17
CA VAL A 53 -3.13 -11.79 12.94
C VAL A 53 -1.97 -12.56 12.30
N LEU A 54 -1.67 -13.79 12.71
CA LEU A 54 -0.60 -14.58 12.10
C LEU A 54 -0.97 -15.06 10.69
N ALA A 55 -2.22 -15.42 10.44
CA ALA A 55 -2.69 -15.73 9.09
C ALA A 55 -2.50 -14.55 8.14
N ARG A 56 -2.78 -13.34 8.62
CA ARG A 56 -2.58 -12.10 7.87
C ARG A 56 -1.09 -11.81 7.65
N GLU A 57 -0.26 -11.93 8.68
CA GLU A 57 1.19 -11.74 8.61
C GLU A 57 1.86 -12.67 7.59
N ALA A 58 1.39 -13.90 7.49
CA ALA A 58 1.92 -14.90 6.54
C ALA A 58 1.67 -14.53 5.06
N VAL A 59 0.62 -13.76 4.77
CA VAL A 59 0.28 -13.33 3.40
C VAL A 59 1.02 -12.04 3.03
N PHE A 60 1.07 -11.08 3.95
CA PHE A 60 1.74 -9.79 3.77
C PHE A 60 2.44 -9.38 5.05
N PRO A 61 3.78 -9.35 5.08
CA PRO A 61 4.52 -8.89 6.25
C PRO A 61 4.10 -7.48 6.68
N THR A 62 3.89 -7.29 7.98
CA THR A 62 3.38 -6.03 8.53
C THR A 62 4.47 -5.08 9.02
N VAL A 63 5.72 -5.33 8.69
CA VAL A 63 6.82 -4.38 8.88
C VAL A 63 6.69 -3.28 7.85
N ILE A 64 6.18 -2.12 8.26
CA ILE A 64 5.86 -0.99 7.36
C ILE A 64 6.98 0.04 7.24
N ALA A 65 7.92 0.03 8.18
CA ALA A 65 9.13 0.87 8.16
C ALA A 65 10.26 0.19 8.96
N PRO A 66 11.53 0.54 8.73
CA PRO A 66 12.64 0.05 9.54
C PRO A 66 12.41 0.31 11.03
N GLY A 67 12.29 -0.76 11.82
CA GLY A 67 12.03 -0.70 13.26
C GLY A 67 10.55 -0.66 13.67
N LEU A 68 9.58 -0.63 12.74
CA LEU A 68 8.14 -0.59 13.04
C LEU A 68 7.39 -1.73 12.37
N ALA A 69 6.64 -2.51 13.17
CA ALA A 69 5.64 -3.44 12.67
C ALA A 69 4.24 -3.04 13.16
N VAL A 70 3.25 -3.25 12.29
CA VAL A 70 1.83 -3.04 12.61
C VAL A 70 1.04 -4.31 12.31
N PRO A 71 1.19 -5.39 13.13
CA PRO A 71 0.36 -6.59 13.01
C PRO A 71 -1.12 -6.19 13.19
N HIS A 72 -2.00 -6.66 12.29
CA HIS A 72 -3.39 -6.23 12.33
C HIS A 72 -4.34 -7.32 11.86
N ALA A 73 -5.59 -7.23 12.31
CA ALA A 73 -6.69 -8.06 11.86
C ALA A 73 -8.01 -7.31 11.92
N ARG A 74 -8.99 -7.74 11.12
CA ARG A 74 -10.37 -7.30 11.19
C ARG A 74 -11.19 -8.40 11.86
N LEU A 75 -11.86 -8.06 12.98
CA LEU A 75 -12.63 -9.00 13.78
C LEU A 75 -14.11 -8.62 13.74
N VAL A 76 -14.98 -9.58 13.45
CA VAL A 76 -16.44 -9.37 13.36
C VAL A 76 -17.03 -9.06 14.73
N GLU A 77 -16.39 -9.53 15.80
CA GLU A 77 -16.85 -9.34 17.20
C GLU A 77 -16.55 -7.95 17.77
N LEU A 78 -15.84 -7.09 17.00
CA LEU A 78 -15.49 -5.76 17.46
C LEU A 78 -16.48 -4.70 16.97
N ASP A 79 -16.95 -3.85 17.91
CA ASP A 79 -17.72 -2.64 17.61
C ASP A 79 -16.83 -1.39 17.42
N LYS A 80 -15.59 -1.45 17.89
CA LYS A 80 -14.63 -0.32 17.83
C LYS A 80 -13.20 -0.82 17.77
N PRO A 81 -12.29 -0.02 17.21
CA PRO A 81 -10.87 -0.37 17.14
C PRO A 81 -10.26 -0.58 18.52
N LEU A 82 -9.34 -1.52 18.60
CA LEU A 82 -8.48 -1.75 19.75
C LEU A 82 -7.02 -1.69 19.30
N VAL A 83 -6.21 -0.98 20.07
CA VAL A 83 -4.78 -0.85 19.82
C VAL A 83 -4.01 -1.36 21.04
N ALA A 84 -2.98 -2.16 20.76
CA ALA A 84 -1.97 -2.52 21.76
C ALA A 84 -0.59 -2.19 21.24
N LEU A 85 0.32 -1.77 22.14
CA LEU A 85 1.67 -1.38 21.78
C LEU A 85 2.68 -2.22 22.58
N ALA A 86 3.73 -2.70 21.90
CA ALA A 86 4.93 -3.21 22.53
C ALA A 86 6.16 -2.45 22.04
N SER A 87 7.07 -2.10 22.97
CA SER A 87 8.37 -1.56 22.61
C SER A 87 9.50 -2.49 23.05
N SER A 88 10.57 -2.56 22.25
CA SER A 88 11.78 -3.33 22.54
C SER A 88 13.01 -2.52 22.20
N ARG A 89 14.00 -2.47 23.13
CA ARG A 89 15.29 -1.82 22.86
C ARG A 89 16.22 -2.71 22.06
N ASP A 90 16.13 -4.01 22.27
CA ASP A 90 17.01 -5.01 21.64
C ASP A 90 16.53 -5.36 20.23
N GLY A 91 15.27 -5.01 19.92
CA GLY A 91 14.61 -5.33 18.66
C GLY A 91 14.00 -6.75 18.67
N ILE A 92 13.00 -6.93 17.79
CA ILE A 92 12.21 -8.15 17.62
C ILE A 92 12.38 -8.60 16.18
N ASP A 93 12.65 -9.89 15.96
CA ASP A 93 12.77 -10.47 14.62
C ASP A 93 11.39 -10.76 14.00
N PHE A 94 11.07 -10.04 12.96
CA PHE A 94 9.88 -10.25 12.12
C PHE A 94 10.20 -10.95 10.79
N GLN A 95 11.39 -11.57 10.67
CA GLN A 95 11.84 -12.23 9.44
C GLN A 95 11.85 -11.31 8.21
N ALA A 96 12.11 -10.02 8.44
CA ALA A 96 12.18 -8.99 7.40
C ALA A 96 13.62 -8.43 7.32
N PRO A 97 14.56 -9.15 6.69
CA PRO A 97 15.99 -8.82 6.74
C PRO A 97 16.32 -7.45 6.13
N GLU A 98 15.50 -6.97 5.18
CA GLU A 98 15.71 -5.68 4.52
C GLU A 98 15.41 -4.47 5.44
N THR A 99 14.58 -4.66 6.47
CA THR A 99 14.13 -3.58 7.37
C THR A 99 14.81 -3.64 8.75
N GLY A 100 15.55 -4.71 9.03
CA GLY A 100 16.20 -4.92 10.30
C GLY A 100 15.24 -5.23 11.47
N PRO A 101 15.75 -5.25 12.72
CA PRO A 101 14.94 -5.60 13.90
C PRO A 101 13.90 -4.53 14.21
N VAL A 102 12.70 -4.98 14.58
CA VAL A 102 11.56 -4.13 14.95
C VAL A 102 11.67 -3.67 16.41
N LYS A 103 11.57 -2.38 16.64
CA LYS A 103 11.65 -1.77 17.98
C LYS A 103 10.28 -1.39 18.55
N VAL A 104 9.32 -1.09 17.67
CA VAL A 104 7.94 -0.74 18.04
C VAL A 104 6.98 -1.64 17.29
N VAL A 105 6.08 -2.28 18.03
CA VAL A 105 5.00 -3.11 17.47
C VAL A 105 3.68 -2.52 17.92
N LEU A 106 2.84 -2.15 16.95
CA LEU A 106 1.48 -1.64 17.15
C LEU A 106 0.48 -2.67 16.62
N MET A 107 -0.10 -3.48 17.50
CA MET A 107 -1.17 -4.39 17.10
C MET A 107 -2.47 -3.61 16.96
N LEU A 108 -3.10 -3.70 15.78
CA LEU A 108 -4.33 -3.02 15.44
C LEU A 108 -5.44 -4.04 15.16
N LEU A 109 -6.48 -4.06 15.98
CA LEU A 109 -7.70 -4.83 15.73
C LEU A 109 -8.83 -3.86 15.39
N THR A 110 -9.54 -4.11 14.30
CA THR A 110 -10.63 -3.24 13.81
C THR A 110 -11.90 -4.03 13.54
N PRO A 111 -13.08 -3.37 13.57
CA PRO A 111 -14.31 -4.01 13.14
C PRO A 111 -14.23 -4.59 11.74
N GLY A 112 -14.83 -5.77 11.54
CA GLY A 112 -14.79 -6.48 10.26
C GLY A 112 -15.56 -5.77 9.14
N ASP A 113 -16.54 -4.97 9.49
CA ASP A 113 -17.44 -4.24 8.58
C ASP A 113 -17.01 -2.81 8.27
N ASP A 114 -15.91 -2.32 8.88
CA ASP A 114 -15.36 -0.98 8.61
C ASP A 114 -13.93 -1.01 8.04
N PRO A 115 -13.76 -1.37 6.76
CA PRO A 115 -12.46 -1.33 6.10
C PRO A 115 -11.92 0.10 5.96
N GLY A 116 -12.78 1.11 5.96
CA GLY A 116 -12.39 2.52 5.88
C GLY A 116 -11.58 2.95 7.10
N LEU A 117 -12.10 2.71 8.28
CA LEU A 117 -11.43 3.03 9.55
C LEU A 117 -10.10 2.28 9.71
N HIS A 118 -10.08 1.00 9.30
CA HIS A 118 -8.87 0.19 9.30
C HIS A 118 -7.73 0.88 8.49
N LEU A 119 -8.02 1.25 7.25
CA LEU A 119 -7.05 1.91 6.38
C LEU A 119 -6.67 3.32 6.86
N GLN A 120 -7.60 4.06 7.46
CA GLN A 120 -7.33 5.37 8.06
C GLN A 120 -6.30 5.27 9.19
N LEU A 121 -6.46 4.29 10.08
CA LEU A 121 -5.53 4.03 11.18
C LEU A 121 -4.14 3.64 10.67
N LEU A 122 -4.06 2.70 9.71
CA LEU A 122 -2.79 2.30 9.11
C LEU A 122 -2.08 3.47 8.42
N SER A 123 -2.82 4.28 7.66
CA SER A 123 -2.27 5.45 6.96
C SER A 123 -1.76 6.51 7.93
N ALA A 124 -2.51 6.79 9.00
CA ALA A 124 -2.12 7.75 10.03
C ALA A 124 -0.83 7.31 10.75
N LEU A 125 -0.75 6.04 11.15
CA LEU A 125 0.44 5.47 11.77
C LEU A 125 1.66 5.49 10.84
N ALA A 126 1.51 5.06 9.60
CA ALA A 126 2.60 5.07 8.63
C ALA A 126 3.15 6.49 8.40
N LYS A 127 2.28 7.50 8.38
CA LYS A 127 2.67 8.90 8.24
C LYS A 127 3.43 9.41 9.47
N ASP A 128 2.92 9.18 10.67
CA ASP A 128 3.52 9.65 11.92
C ASP A 128 4.91 9.07 12.13
N PHE A 129 5.01 7.75 12.02
CA PHE A 129 6.28 7.03 12.17
C PHE A 129 7.25 7.16 10.99
N SER A 130 6.88 7.84 9.91
CA SER A 130 7.82 8.27 8.86
C SER A 130 8.69 9.44 9.29
N THR A 131 8.33 10.10 10.40
CA THR A 131 9.13 11.18 10.98
C THR A 131 10.44 10.62 11.53
N PRO A 132 11.60 11.15 11.11
CA PRO A 132 12.90 10.66 11.57
C PRO A 132 13.04 10.68 13.08
N GLY A 133 13.44 9.53 13.67
CA GLY A 133 13.65 9.39 15.11
C GLY A 133 12.41 9.07 15.93
N GLU A 134 11.20 9.08 15.36
CA GLU A 134 9.98 8.83 16.11
C GLU A 134 9.92 7.38 16.66
N ILE A 135 10.34 6.39 15.87
CA ILE A 135 10.43 5.00 16.30
C ILE A 135 11.37 4.85 17.49
N ASP A 136 12.57 5.43 17.43
CA ASP A 136 13.54 5.37 18.51
C ASP A 136 13.05 6.11 19.77
N LYS A 137 12.35 7.21 19.60
CA LYS A 137 11.73 7.96 20.68
C LYS A 137 10.70 7.09 21.42
N VAL A 138 9.75 6.51 20.72
CA VAL A 138 8.72 5.64 21.30
C VAL A 138 9.35 4.37 21.92
N ALA A 139 10.32 3.74 21.25
CA ALA A 139 11.00 2.55 21.74
C ALA A 139 11.75 2.76 23.08
N ASN A 140 12.18 4.00 23.35
CA ASN A 140 12.94 4.34 24.54
C ASN A 140 12.10 4.89 25.71
N LEU A 141 10.79 5.05 25.54
CA LEU A 141 9.91 5.49 26.62
C LEU A 141 9.95 4.51 27.80
N PRO A 142 9.95 5.01 29.04
CA PRO A 142 10.22 4.17 30.21
C PRO A 142 9.07 3.24 30.57
N ASP A 143 7.84 3.67 30.40
CA ASP A 143 6.63 2.99 30.87
C ASP A 143 5.39 3.37 30.04
N ALA A 144 4.27 2.72 30.32
CA ALA A 144 3.02 2.92 29.61
C ALA A 144 2.44 4.34 29.76
N GLY A 145 2.62 4.95 30.94
CA GLY A 145 2.20 6.33 31.18
C GLY A 145 2.93 7.32 30.29
N ALA A 146 4.27 7.13 30.11
CA ALA A 146 5.05 7.95 29.20
C ALA A 146 4.65 7.75 27.73
N VAL A 147 4.27 6.53 27.32
CA VAL A 147 3.73 6.26 25.98
C VAL A 147 2.39 6.97 25.78
N MET A 148 1.48 6.88 26.75
CA MET A 148 0.19 7.58 26.71
C MET A 148 0.39 9.10 26.63
N ALA A 149 1.28 9.66 27.44
CA ALA A 149 1.58 11.10 27.42
C ALA A 149 2.17 11.54 26.08
N HIS A 150 3.03 10.72 25.48
CA HIS A 150 3.61 10.97 24.17
C HIS A 150 2.53 11.09 23.08
N PHE A 151 1.65 10.09 22.96
CA PHE A 151 0.58 10.12 21.95
C PHE A 151 -0.50 11.14 22.25
N ASN A 152 -0.79 11.45 23.52
CA ASN A 152 -1.70 12.52 23.88
C ASN A 152 -1.17 13.92 23.54
N GLY A 153 0.16 14.09 23.56
CA GLY A 153 0.83 15.33 23.16
C GLY A 153 1.19 15.41 21.68
N SER A 154 0.91 14.36 20.90
CA SER A 154 1.16 14.34 19.45
C SER A 154 -0.04 14.86 18.67
N ASP A 155 0.22 15.37 17.46
CA ASP A 155 -0.82 15.76 16.50
C ASP A 155 -1.33 14.58 15.66
N LEU A 156 -1.08 13.34 16.12
CA LEU A 156 -1.52 12.13 15.42
C LEU A 156 -3.04 12.01 15.44
N THR A 157 -3.65 12.40 14.36
CA THR A 157 -5.10 12.35 14.15
C THR A 157 -5.47 11.36 13.05
N ILE A 158 -6.62 10.71 13.23
CA ILE A 158 -7.21 9.83 12.24
C ILE A 158 -8.06 10.69 11.30
N PRO A 159 -7.80 10.70 10.00
CA PRO A 159 -8.60 11.49 9.07
C PRO A 159 -10.02 10.93 8.96
N ASP A 160 -11.03 11.79 8.82
CA ASP A 160 -12.45 11.39 8.66
C ASP A 160 -12.67 10.56 7.38
N TYR A 161 -11.80 10.70 6.39
CA TYR A 161 -11.84 9.93 5.14
C TYR A 161 -10.44 9.79 4.54
N LEU A 162 -10.25 8.71 3.79
CA LEU A 162 -9.02 8.49 3.02
C LEU A 162 -9.03 9.33 1.75
N ARG A 163 -7.86 9.83 1.40
CA ARG A 163 -7.59 10.46 0.10
C ARG A 163 -6.79 9.51 -0.79
N VAL A 164 -6.76 9.81 -2.09
CA VAL A 164 -5.97 9.05 -3.07
C VAL A 164 -4.52 8.91 -2.62
N ARG A 165 -3.91 9.97 -2.09
CA ARG A 165 -2.52 9.98 -1.57
C ARG A 165 -2.26 8.97 -0.44
N ASP A 166 -3.30 8.54 0.27
CA ASP A 166 -3.20 7.62 1.41
C ASP A 166 -3.20 6.15 0.96
N VAL A 167 -3.69 5.89 -0.26
CA VAL A 167 -3.81 4.54 -0.83
C VAL A 167 -2.97 4.30 -2.09
N MET A 168 -2.35 5.35 -2.67
CA MET A 168 -1.54 5.23 -3.87
C MET A 168 -0.17 4.59 -3.62
N THR A 169 0.42 4.05 -4.66
CA THR A 169 1.83 3.64 -4.72
C THR A 169 2.66 4.83 -5.21
N ARG A 170 3.61 5.32 -4.39
CA ARG A 170 4.45 6.49 -4.73
C ARG A 170 5.69 6.12 -5.54
N LYS A 171 6.29 4.96 -5.24
CA LYS A 171 7.45 4.47 -6.00
C LYS A 171 6.96 3.80 -7.26
N VAL A 172 6.89 4.56 -8.35
CA VAL A 172 6.35 4.15 -9.64
C VAL A 172 7.50 3.89 -10.61
N THR A 173 7.43 2.77 -11.31
CA THR A 173 8.30 2.54 -12.47
C THR A 173 7.80 3.37 -13.63
N THR A 174 8.66 4.20 -14.18
CA THR A 174 8.38 5.08 -15.33
C THR A 174 9.34 4.79 -16.47
N VAL A 175 9.00 5.25 -17.65
CA VAL A 175 9.84 5.20 -18.86
C VAL A 175 9.80 6.58 -19.52
N LEU A 176 10.87 6.97 -20.22
CA LEU A 176 10.90 8.22 -20.96
C LEU A 176 10.28 8.05 -22.35
N GLU A 177 9.65 9.10 -22.88
CA GLU A 177 9.08 9.07 -24.22
C GLU A 177 10.12 8.80 -25.34
N GLN A 178 11.37 9.17 -25.08
CA GLN A 178 12.49 8.92 -26.01
C GLN A 178 13.23 7.61 -25.77
N ASP A 179 12.90 6.87 -24.71
CA ASP A 179 13.42 5.52 -24.51
C ASP A 179 13.01 4.60 -25.66
N THR A 180 13.79 3.55 -25.87
CA THR A 180 13.45 2.55 -26.86
C THR A 180 12.32 1.64 -26.36
N LEU A 181 11.55 1.09 -27.29
CA LEU A 181 10.54 0.08 -26.97
C LEU A 181 11.15 -1.15 -26.29
N GLN A 182 12.39 -1.52 -26.67
CA GLN A 182 13.15 -2.56 -26.01
C GLN A 182 13.30 -2.28 -24.50
N ARG A 183 13.61 -1.04 -24.13
CA ARG A 183 13.73 -0.63 -22.71
C ARG A 183 12.41 -0.80 -21.97
N ALA A 184 11.29 -0.41 -22.57
CA ALA A 184 9.96 -0.60 -21.98
C ALA A 184 9.62 -2.10 -21.78
N ILE A 185 9.93 -2.95 -22.78
CA ILE A 185 9.74 -4.40 -22.69
C ILE A 185 10.55 -5.00 -21.53
N GLU A 186 11.81 -4.62 -21.38
CA GLU A 186 12.66 -5.07 -20.27
C GLU A 186 12.09 -4.65 -18.89
N LEU A 187 11.61 -3.41 -18.78
CA LEU A 187 10.98 -2.93 -17.55
C LEU A 187 9.72 -3.71 -17.21
N PHE A 188 8.85 -3.98 -18.17
CA PHE A 188 7.69 -4.85 -17.96
C PHE A 188 8.07 -6.23 -17.45
N ALA A 189 9.10 -6.83 -18.04
CA ALA A 189 9.56 -8.18 -17.68
C ALA A 189 10.13 -8.23 -16.25
N VAL A 190 10.87 -7.20 -15.83
CA VAL A 190 11.53 -7.16 -14.51
C VAL A 190 10.57 -6.75 -13.41
N THR A 191 9.65 -5.81 -13.68
CA THR A 191 8.77 -5.24 -12.65
C THR A 191 7.45 -5.98 -12.51
N GLY A 192 7.00 -6.70 -13.56
CA GLY A 192 5.69 -7.35 -13.61
C GLY A 192 4.52 -6.35 -13.69
N GLU A 193 4.80 -5.07 -13.95
CA GLU A 193 3.75 -4.07 -14.16
C GLU A 193 3.04 -4.33 -15.50
N SER A 194 1.78 -3.92 -15.62
CA SER A 194 1.01 -4.04 -16.87
C SER A 194 0.87 -2.72 -17.64
N GLU A 195 1.14 -1.61 -16.97
CA GLU A 195 1.10 -0.26 -17.50
C GLU A 195 2.11 0.61 -16.75
N MET A 196 2.83 1.48 -17.48
CA MET A 196 3.80 2.42 -16.91
C MET A 196 3.51 3.84 -17.39
N PRO A 197 3.62 4.86 -16.50
CA PRO A 197 3.63 6.26 -16.90
C PRO A 197 4.83 6.58 -17.77
N VAL A 198 4.63 7.42 -18.78
CA VAL A 198 5.66 7.93 -19.68
C VAL A 198 5.91 9.39 -19.36
N LEU A 199 7.17 9.74 -19.14
CA LEU A 199 7.61 11.08 -18.84
C LEU A 199 8.47 11.64 -19.98
N ASP A 200 8.59 12.97 -20.04
CA ASP A 200 9.64 13.61 -20.83
C ASP A 200 10.92 13.83 -20.00
N ASP A 201 11.92 14.47 -20.59
CA ASP A 201 13.21 14.76 -19.93
C ASP A 201 13.09 15.75 -18.76
N ASP A 202 12.04 16.59 -18.74
CA ASP A 202 11.75 17.55 -17.67
C ASP A 202 10.97 16.88 -16.52
N GLY A 203 10.57 15.61 -16.68
CA GLY A 203 9.81 14.85 -15.71
C GLY A 203 8.30 15.09 -15.78
N ASP A 204 7.82 15.75 -16.81
CA ASP A 204 6.40 15.98 -17.02
C ASP A 204 5.73 14.74 -17.63
N LEU A 205 4.50 14.47 -17.17
CA LEU A 205 3.71 13.31 -17.60
C LEU A 205 3.19 13.50 -19.03
N ARG A 206 3.63 12.64 -19.96
CA ARG A 206 3.31 12.70 -21.39
C ARG A 206 2.25 11.69 -21.81
N GLY A 207 2.20 10.55 -21.13
CA GLY A 207 1.30 9.48 -21.49
C GLY A 207 1.45 8.24 -20.62
N VAL A 208 0.94 7.14 -21.14
CA VAL A 208 1.10 5.80 -20.55
C VAL A 208 1.42 4.80 -21.65
N VAL A 209 2.21 3.79 -21.31
CA VAL A 209 2.44 2.62 -22.17
C VAL A 209 2.07 1.36 -21.41
N SER A 210 1.35 0.44 -22.06
CA SER A 210 0.88 -0.80 -21.47
C SER A 210 1.23 -2.02 -22.33
N LEU A 211 1.14 -3.21 -21.71
CA LEU A 211 1.26 -4.47 -22.44
C LEU A 211 0.21 -4.58 -23.55
N LEU A 212 -0.97 -3.99 -23.35
CA LEU A 212 -2.02 -3.95 -24.38
C LEU A 212 -1.61 -3.06 -25.56
N ASP A 213 -0.93 -1.94 -25.31
CA ASP A 213 -0.43 -1.06 -26.37
C ASP A 213 0.66 -1.76 -27.19
N LEU A 214 1.54 -2.55 -26.55
CA LEU A 214 2.51 -3.39 -27.25
C LEU A 214 1.83 -4.43 -28.17
N LEU A 215 0.78 -5.09 -27.66
CA LEU A 215 0.01 -6.05 -28.47
C LEU A 215 -0.66 -5.35 -29.66
N LYS A 216 -1.29 -4.20 -29.45
CA LYS A 216 -1.93 -3.42 -30.53
C LYS A 216 -0.91 -2.97 -31.57
N PHE A 217 0.24 -2.47 -31.13
CA PHE A 217 1.32 -2.07 -32.02
C PHE A 217 1.87 -3.24 -32.85
N SER A 218 1.83 -4.45 -32.27
CA SER A 218 2.30 -5.67 -32.93
C SER A 218 1.28 -6.25 -33.93
N MET A 219 0.01 -5.89 -33.83
CA MET A 219 -1.06 -6.47 -34.63
C MET A 219 -1.52 -5.47 -35.67
N PRO A 220 -1.35 -5.75 -36.98
CA PRO A 220 -1.92 -4.92 -38.04
C PRO A 220 -3.42 -4.77 -37.86
N GLU A 221 -3.94 -3.56 -38.06
CA GLU A 221 -5.35 -3.22 -37.79
C GLU A 221 -6.33 -4.14 -38.51
N HIS A 222 -6.01 -4.52 -39.77
CA HIS A 222 -6.85 -5.42 -40.57
C HIS A 222 -6.99 -6.82 -39.98
N VAL A 223 -6.00 -7.27 -39.16
CA VAL A 223 -6.03 -8.58 -38.51
C VAL A 223 -7.04 -8.58 -37.37
N LEU A 224 -7.26 -7.43 -36.71
CA LEU A 224 -8.22 -7.30 -35.61
C LEU A 224 -9.68 -7.42 -36.09
N TRP A 225 -9.95 -7.29 -37.38
CA TRP A 225 -11.28 -7.44 -37.97
C TRP A 225 -11.61 -8.88 -38.42
N LEU A 226 -10.64 -9.80 -38.37
CA LEU A 226 -10.83 -11.19 -38.72
C LEU A 226 -11.51 -11.94 -37.58
N GLU A 227 -12.59 -12.65 -37.87
CA GLU A 227 -13.31 -13.48 -36.89
C GLU A 227 -12.49 -14.74 -36.49
N ASP A 228 -11.66 -15.25 -37.40
CA ASP A 228 -10.85 -16.44 -37.21
C ASP A 228 -9.38 -16.19 -37.61
N LEU A 229 -8.48 -16.28 -36.64
CA LEU A 229 -7.04 -16.19 -36.82
C LEU A 229 -6.34 -17.54 -36.92
N THR A 230 -7.09 -18.65 -36.93
CA THR A 230 -6.53 -20.01 -37.02
C THR A 230 -5.58 -20.20 -38.20
N PRO A 231 -5.80 -19.58 -39.39
CA PRO A 231 -4.83 -19.64 -40.48
C PRO A 231 -3.51 -18.93 -40.21
N MET A 232 -3.49 -18.02 -39.22
CA MET A 232 -2.29 -17.26 -38.83
C MET A 232 -1.53 -17.95 -37.69
N TYR A 233 -1.05 -19.18 -37.92
CA TYR A 233 -0.35 -19.99 -36.89
C TYR A 233 1.10 -19.50 -36.60
N ARG A 234 1.61 -18.52 -37.33
CA ARG A 234 2.95 -17.94 -37.11
C ARG A 234 2.82 -16.62 -36.37
N PHE A 235 3.58 -16.47 -35.27
CA PHE A 235 3.68 -15.21 -34.50
C PHE A 235 4.61 -14.19 -35.15
N GLN A 236 4.60 -14.10 -36.49
CA GLN A 236 5.50 -13.23 -37.25
C GLN A 236 5.36 -11.74 -36.92
N PRO A 237 4.16 -11.17 -36.71
CA PRO A 237 3.98 -9.77 -36.34
C PRO A 237 4.76 -9.39 -35.07
N PHE A 238 4.70 -10.23 -34.04
CA PHE A 238 5.41 -10.00 -32.77
C PHE A 238 6.94 -10.10 -32.97
N SER A 239 7.41 -11.00 -33.83
CA SER A 239 8.83 -11.12 -34.13
C SER A 239 9.39 -9.88 -34.85
N GLU A 240 8.59 -9.23 -35.68
CA GLU A 240 8.97 -8.01 -36.39
C GLU A 240 9.10 -6.83 -35.42
N VAL A 241 8.15 -6.67 -34.49
CA VAL A 241 8.21 -5.65 -33.45
C VAL A 241 9.44 -5.84 -32.57
N LEU A 242 9.75 -7.07 -32.13
CA LEU A 242 10.93 -7.36 -31.33
C LEU A 242 12.24 -7.04 -32.07
N LYS A 243 12.31 -7.27 -33.39
CA LYS A 243 13.47 -6.89 -34.19
C LYS A 243 13.66 -5.38 -34.29
N GLY A 244 12.57 -4.61 -34.39
CA GLY A 244 12.58 -3.15 -34.48
C GLY A 244 12.56 -2.43 -33.11
N ALA A 245 12.49 -3.16 -32.00
CA ALA A 245 12.27 -2.57 -30.68
C ALA A 245 13.37 -1.60 -30.21
N ASN A 246 14.59 -1.76 -30.71
CA ASN A 246 15.70 -0.86 -30.41
C ASN A 246 15.64 0.47 -31.20
N ASP A 247 14.93 0.49 -32.32
CA ASP A 247 14.81 1.65 -33.19
C ASP A 247 13.48 2.38 -33.00
N THR A 248 12.48 1.72 -32.39
CA THR A 248 11.17 2.28 -32.09
C THR A 248 11.20 3.00 -30.74
N LYS A 249 10.65 4.21 -30.65
CA LYS A 249 10.53 4.96 -29.41
C LYS A 249 9.25 4.63 -28.65
N VAL A 250 9.27 4.79 -27.34
CA VAL A 250 8.07 4.68 -26.50
C VAL A 250 6.99 5.67 -26.96
N ALA A 251 7.37 6.88 -27.38
CA ALA A 251 6.47 7.88 -27.93
C ALA A 251 5.63 7.39 -29.12
N ASP A 252 6.14 6.44 -29.93
CA ASP A 252 5.44 5.90 -31.10
C ASP A 252 4.35 4.87 -30.71
N VAL A 253 4.36 4.38 -29.46
CA VAL A 253 3.51 3.29 -28.98
C VAL A 253 2.62 3.73 -27.81
N MET A 254 3.04 4.73 -27.04
CA MET A 254 2.30 5.22 -25.87
C MET A 254 0.94 5.81 -26.24
N ARG A 255 0.03 5.82 -25.27
CA ARG A 255 -1.23 6.55 -25.32
C ARG A 255 -1.09 7.89 -24.60
N THR A 256 -1.56 8.96 -25.21
CA THR A 256 -1.67 10.29 -24.60
C THR A 256 -2.99 10.51 -23.87
N GLU A 257 -4.00 9.69 -24.19
CA GLU A 257 -5.28 9.67 -23.50
C GLU A 257 -5.24 8.63 -22.37
N PHE A 258 -5.32 9.09 -21.13
CA PHE A 258 -5.34 8.26 -19.93
C PHE A 258 -6.17 8.90 -18.83
N THR A 259 -6.62 8.10 -17.88
CA THR A 259 -7.38 8.59 -16.72
C THR A 259 -6.42 8.96 -15.59
N SER A 260 -6.48 10.21 -15.17
CA SER A 260 -5.73 10.69 -14.00
C SER A 260 -6.67 11.22 -12.90
N VAL A 261 -6.16 11.26 -11.68
CA VAL A 261 -6.86 11.75 -10.50
C VAL A 261 -5.89 12.53 -9.61
N SER A 262 -6.38 13.61 -8.99
CA SER A 262 -5.56 14.35 -8.03
C SER A 262 -5.35 13.55 -6.74
N GLU A 263 -4.17 13.63 -6.17
CA GLU A 263 -3.84 12.99 -4.88
C GLU A 263 -4.73 13.46 -3.70
N SER A 264 -5.39 14.61 -3.82
CA SER A 264 -6.25 15.20 -2.78
C SER A 264 -7.70 14.68 -2.79
N VAL A 265 -8.11 13.98 -3.84
CA VAL A 265 -9.48 13.47 -4.02
C VAL A 265 -9.79 12.37 -3.00
N PRO A 266 -11.03 12.26 -2.47
CA PRO A 266 -11.44 11.16 -1.62
C PRO A 266 -11.24 9.79 -2.29
N ALA A 267 -10.68 8.81 -1.56
CA ALA A 267 -10.36 7.49 -2.11
C ALA A 267 -11.58 6.72 -2.61
N VAL A 268 -12.77 6.98 -2.09
CA VAL A 268 -14.02 6.38 -2.60
C VAL A 268 -14.26 6.70 -4.08
N GLN A 269 -13.75 7.84 -4.57
CA GLN A 269 -13.86 8.22 -5.99
C GLN A 269 -13.06 7.28 -6.90
N ILE A 270 -12.00 6.64 -6.37
CA ILE A 270 -11.20 5.64 -7.11
C ILE A 270 -12.07 4.47 -7.52
N ALA A 271 -12.89 3.93 -6.60
CA ALA A 271 -13.79 2.82 -6.89
C ALA A 271 -14.73 3.16 -8.05
N LYS A 272 -15.30 4.38 -8.03
CA LYS A 272 -16.15 4.86 -9.13
C LYS A 272 -15.40 4.94 -10.46
N LEU A 273 -14.16 5.47 -10.46
CA LEU A 273 -13.36 5.61 -11.68
C LEU A 273 -12.99 4.24 -12.27
N PHE A 274 -12.63 3.26 -11.45
CA PHE A 274 -12.38 1.90 -11.91
C PHE A 274 -13.62 1.26 -12.55
N LEU A 275 -14.79 1.41 -11.92
CA LEU A 275 -16.03 0.81 -12.40
C LEU A 275 -16.53 1.47 -13.69
N VAL A 276 -16.49 2.80 -13.78
CA VAL A 276 -17.02 3.54 -14.94
C VAL A 276 -16.09 3.41 -16.14
N ASN A 277 -14.77 3.52 -15.93
CA ASN A 277 -13.80 3.54 -17.04
C ASN A 277 -13.27 2.14 -17.38
N GLN A 278 -13.60 1.10 -16.59
CA GLN A 278 -13.15 -0.29 -16.77
C GLN A 278 -11.63 -0.42 -16.94
N ILE A 279 -10.88 0.34 -16.15
CA ILE A 279 -9.41 0.39 -16.18
C ILE A 279 -8.81 -0.36 -15.01
N GLY A 280 -7.58 -0.84 -15.18
CA GLY A 280 -6.83 -1.56 -14.13
C GLY A 280 -5.91 -0.67 -13.31
N GLN A 281 -5.63 0.56 -13.79
CA GLN A 281 -4.73 1.50 -13.15
C GLN A 281 -5.21 2.94 -13.33
N LEU A 282 -4.98 3.77 -12.32
CA LEU A 282 -5.18 5.21 -12.31
C LEU A 282 -3.85 5.90 -12.10
N ILE A 283 -3.57 6.91 -12.91
CA ILE A 283 -2.44 7.82 -12.69
C ILE A 283 -2.84 8.84 -11.64
N VAL A 284 -1.97 9.07 -10.67
CA VAL A 284 -2.17 10.09 -9.64
C VAL A 284 -1.24 11.26 -9.92
N VAL A 285 -1.81 12.46 -9.93
CA VAL A 285 -1.07 13.70 -10.16
C VAL A 285 -1.12 14.62 -8.94
N ASP A 286 -0.05 15.38 -8.76
CA ASP A 286 0.04 16.43 -7.75
C ASP A 286 -0.72 17.70 -8.19
N SER A 287 -0.63 18.77 -7.38
CA SER A 287 -1.27 20.05 -7.67
C SER A 287 -0.68 20.79 -8.90
N ALA A 288 0.52 20.39 -9.34
CA ALA A 288 1.18 20.92 -10.54
C ALA A 288 0.91 20.07 -11.79
N GLY A 289 0.11 18.99 -11.66
CA GLY A 289 -0.18 18.06 -12.75
C GLY A 289 0.92 17.03 -13.02
N ARG A 290 1.95 16.95 -12.17
CA ARG A 290 3.05 16.00 -12.31
C ARG A 290 2.71 14.67 -11.67
N LEU A 291 3.38 13.61 -12.10
CA LEU A 291 3.20 12.27 -11.55
C LEU A 291 3.52 12.23 -10.04
N ALA A 292 2.51 11.93 -9.23
CA ALA A 292 2.64 11.73 -7.78
C ALA A 292 2.63 10.25 -7.38
N GLY A 293 2.00 9.40 -8.20
CA GLY A 293 1.87 7.97 -7.93
C GLY A 293 0.93 7.27 -8.87
N ILE A 294 0.58 6.03 -8.54
CA ILE A 294 -0.44 5.24 -9.24
C ILE A 294 -1.36 4.53 -8.23
N VAL A 295 -2.58 4.24 -8.63
CA VAL A 295 -3.46 3.31 -7.93
C VAL A 295 -3.80 2.16 -8.86
N GLN A 296 -3.42 0.94 -8.47
CA GLN A 296 -3.75 -0.28 -9.20
C GLN A 296 -5.00 -0.93 -8.59
N LEU A 297 -5.97 -1.30 -9.44
CA LEU A 297 -7.23 -1.93 -9.00
C LEU A 297 -6.98 -3.11 -8.08
N ARG A 298 -6.05 -4.01 -8.44
CA ARG A 298 -5.73 -5.19 -7.64
C ARG A 298 -5.24 -4.82 -6.23
N LYS A 299 -4.31 -3.86 -6.10
CA LYS A 299 -3.78 -3.41 -4.80
C LYS A 299 -4.84 -2.67 -4.00
N PHE A 300 -5.65 -1.86 -4.66
CA PHE A 300 -6.75 -1.13 -4.01
C PHE A 300 -7.82 -2.10 -3.48
N ALA A 301 -8.24 -3.06 -4.29
CA ALA A 301 -9.20 -4.07 -3.88
C ALA A 301 -8.65 -4.98 -2.77
N ALA A 302 -7.36 -5.34 -2.82
CA ALA A 302 -6.72 -6.11 -1.76
C ALA A 302 -6.86 -5.42 -0.40
N ARG A 303 -6.55 -4.13 -0.34
CA ARG A 303 -6.70 -3.33 0.90
C ARG A 303 -8.13 -3.27 1.43
N LEU A 304 -9.12 -3.27 0.55
CA LEU A 304 -10.53 -3.21 0.95
C LEU A 304 -11.09 -4.55 1.41
N PHE A 305 -10.70 -5.65 0.74
CA PHE A 305 -11.37 -6.94 0.87
C PHE A 305 -10.53 -8.02 1.55
N TRP A 306 -9.20 -7.93 1.51
CA TRP A 306 -8.30 -8.99 1.99
C TRP A 306 -7.27 -8.50 3.04
N GLU A 307 -7.02 -7.21 3.13
CA GLU A 307 -6.20 -6.56 4.18
C GLU A 307 -7.12 -5.95 5.24
#